data_0919dfae18212699a37ee340f3c5e2be
#
_entry.id   0919dfae18212699a37ee340f3c5e2be
#
_cell.length_a   1.000
_cell.length_b   1.000
_cell.length_c   1.000
_cell.angle_alpha   90.00
_cell.angle_beta   90.00
_cell.angle_gamma   90.00
#
_symmetry.space_group_name_H-M   'P 1'
#
loop_
_entity.id
_entity.type
_entity.pdbx_description
1 polymer ?
#
loop_
_entity_poly.entity_id
_entity_poly.type
_entity_poly.pdbx_seq_one_letter_code
_entity_poly.pdbx_strand_id
1 'polypeptide(L)'
;MFSQLRWRKALRDLWENKARTLLVVLTLALGTATLGMIINTRSVLLTNMDREYAFSNVASASIIVPEGFDNELVDTIRRMPVVAEADGIGRITLRIETGPNEYTNIDLYAISDFDDIRLNKLELDSGQWPPPDHEILLERTTLTLIEGGEIGDTLIIKTASDKRREVKVAGLVQDFTQMPARAEGRAYGYITLDTLEWLDEPRSLNQLSFVVAGDKFDKGHIWDVATQVEDKIEKSGRSTEPPVVPDPGEYPVLDAFIALVIMLGTLGSL
;
A
#
# COMPACT_ATOMS: atom_id res chain seq x y z
N MET A 1 -18.40 52.49 33.40
CA MET A 1 -18.61 51.92 34.74
C MET A 1 -19.56 50.71 34.75
N PHE A 2 -20.34 50.45 33.70
CA PHE A 2 -21.34 49.35 33.62
C PHE A 2 -20.78 47.97 33.22
N SER A 3 -19.55 47.87 32.75
CA SER A 3 -19.00 46.58 32.25
C SER A 3 -18.47 45.69 33.40
N GLN A 4 -17.93 46.29 34.46
CA GLN A 4 -17.31 45.52 35.55
C GLN A 4 -18.35 44.79 36.45
N LEU A 5 -19.58 45.32 36.58
CA LEU A 5 -20.63 44.67 37.36
C LEU A 5 -21.17 43.41 36.68
N ARG A 6 -21.22 43.40 35.32
CA ARG A 6 -21.68 42.24 34.55
C ARG A 6 -20.69 41.07 34.61
N TRP A 7 -19.41 41.33 34.58
CA TRP A 7 -18.39 40.28 34.68
C TRP A 7 -18.36 39.65 36.09
N ARG A 8 -18.51 40.47 37.16
CA ARG A 8 -18.58 39.95 38.53
C ARG A 8 -19.78 39.05 38.76
N LYS A 9 -20.94 39.39 38.17
CA LYS A 9 -22.14 38.58 38.27
C LYS A 9 -21.96 37.26 37.51
N ALA A 10 -21.46 37.30 36.28
CA ALA A 10 -21.18 36.11 35.48
C ALA A 10 -20.18 35.15 36.17
N LEU A 11 -19.10 35.67 36.74
CA LEU A 11 -18.14 34.86 37.51
C LEU A 11 -18.78 34.23 38.76
N ARG A 12 -19.66 34.94 39.43
CA ARG A 12 -20.35 34.41 40.60
C ARG A 12 -21.33 33.31 40.22
N ASP A 13 -22.12 33.48 39.15
CA ASP A 13 -23.03 32.45 38.63
C ASP A 13 -22.29 31.16 38.18
N LEU A 14 -21.08 31.31 37.62
CA LEU A 14 -20.18 30.19 37.28
C LEU A 14 -19.70 29.42 38.52
N TRP A 15 -19.43 30.15 39.63
CA TRP A 15 -18.99 29.54 40.88
C TRP A 15 -20.12 28.91 41.67
N GLU A 16 -21.34 29.44 41.59
CA GLU A 16 -22.53 28.89 42.26
C GLU A 16 -22.98 27.58 41.58
N ASN A 17 -22.75 27.41 40.26
CA ASN A 17 -23.09 26.22 39.49
C ASN A 17 -21.87 25.44 38.99
N LYS A 18 -20.92 25.16 39.90
CA LYS A 18 -19.61 24.52 39.58
C LYS A 18 -19.74 23.26 38.74
N ALA A 19 -20.66 22.36 39.07
CA ALA A 19 -20.82 21.10 38.33
C ALA A 19 -21.25 21.31 36.88
N ARG A 20 -22.21 22.20 36.62
CA ARG A 20 -22.71 22.54 35.29
C ARG A 20 -21.63 23.26 34.47
N THR A 21 -20.93 24.21 35.09
CA THR A 21 -19.84 24.95 34.45
C THR A 21 -18.68 24.01 34.08
N LEU A 22 -18.30 23.10 34.98
CA LEU A 22 -17.27 22.11 34.74
C LEU A 22 -17.67 21.18 33.57
N LEU A 23 -18.92 20.74 33.51
CA LEU A 23 -19.43 19.91 32.44
C LEU A 23 -19.33 20.61 31.07
N VAL A 24 -19.76 21.87 31.00
CA VAL A 24 -19.66 22.67 29.75
C VAL A 24 -18.20 22.90 29.33
N VAL A 25 -17.32 23.23 30.29
CA VAL A 25 -15.90 23.42 30.02
C VAL A 25 -15.25 22.12 29.54
N LEU A 26 -15.57 20.98 30.19
CA LEU A 26 -15.06 19.67 29.77
C LEU A 26 -15.55 19.29 28.34
N THR A 27 -16.81 19.53 28.04
CA THR A 27 -17.37 19.25 26.70
C THR A 27 -16.69 20.11 25.63
N LEU A 28 -16.52 21.41 25.89
CA LEU A 28 -15.80 22.31 24.98
C LEU A 28 -14.32 21.92 24.85
N ALA A 29 -13.66 21.59 25.95
CA ALA A 29 -12.28 21.17 25.96
C ALA A 29 -12.10 19.84 25.17
N LEU A 30 -13.00 18.88 25.35
CA LEU A 30 -13.00 17.62 24.64
C LEU A 30 -13.21 17.83 23.12
N GLY A 31 -14.20 18.66 22.76
CA GLY A 31 -14.45 19.00 21.36
C GLY A 31 -13.27 19.71 20.68
N THR A 32 -12.64 20.69 21.35
CA THR A 32 -11.47 21.37 20.80
C THR A 32 -10.23 20.48 20.76
N ALA A 33 -10.04 19.59 21.75
CA ALA A 33 -8.95 18.62 21.75
C ALA A 33 -9.10 17.60 20.60
N THR A 34 -10.33 17.13 20.36
CA THR A 34 -10.63 16.21 19.24
C THR A 34 -10.34 16.86 17.90
N LEU A 35 -10.79 18.09 17.66
CA LEU A 35 -10.48 18.84 16.44
C LEU A 35 -8.98 19.07 16.27
N GLY A 36 -8.27 19.44 17.34
CA GLY A 36 -6.82 19.61 17.34
C GLY A 36 -6.07 18.31 17.02
N MET A 37 -6.51 17.18 17.58
CA MET A 37 -5.98 15.86 17.23
C MET A 37 -6.17 15.53 15.75
N ILE A 38 -7.36 15.74 15.21
CA ILE A 38 -7.66 15.45 13.80
C ILE A 38 -6.75 16.25 12.87
N ILE A 39 -6.62 17.57 13.11
CA ILE A 39 -5.79 18.45 12.29
C ILE A 39 -4.32 18.06 12.39
N ASN A 40 -3.83 17.79 13.60
CA ASN A 40 -2.44 17.40 13.81
C ASN A 40 -2.12 16.04 13.21
N THR A 41 -2.98 15.05 13.41
CA THR A 41 -2.82 13.70 12.82
C THR A 41 -2.80 13.78 11.29
N ARG A 42 -3.71 14.56 10.69
CA ARG A 42 -3.70 14.78 9.23
C ARG A 42 -2.39 15.41 8.76
N SER A 43 -1.90 16.42 9.45
CA SER A 43 -0.65 17.11 9.06
C SER A 43 0.56 16.18 9.15
N VAL A 44 0.69 15.43 10.24
CA VAL A 44 1.78 14.46 10.45
C VAL A 44 1.69 13.32 9.42
N LEU A 45 0.48 12.81 9.19
CA LEU A 45 0.26 11.72 8.23
C LEU A 45 0.64 12.15 6.81
N LEU A 46 0.13 13.30 6.34
CA LEU A 46 0.45 13.81 5.01
C LEU A 46 1.95 14.04 4.83
N THR A 47 2.62 14.66 5.81
CA THR A 47 4.06 14.94 5.70
C THR A 47 4.91 13.67 5.66
N ASN A 48 4.54 12.64 6.42
CA ASN A 48 5.24 11.36 6.39
C ASN A 48 4.94 10.60 5.10
N MET A 49 3.68 10.55 4.68
CA MET A 49 3.27 9.89 3.44
C MET A 49 3.91 10.52 2.20
N ASP A 50 3.99 11.85 2.11
CA ASP A 50 4.69 12.54 1.01
C ASP A 50 6.16 12.12 0.91
N ARG A 51 6.82 11.93 2.04
CA ARG A 51 8.22 11.50 2.09
C ARG A 51 8.39 10.03 1.68
N GLU A 52 7.54 9.17 2.20
CA GLU A 52 7.56 7.73 1.93
C GLU A 52 7.14 7.43 0.50
N TYR A 53 6.13 8.14 0.00
CA TYR A 53 5.68 8.06 -1.39
C TYR A 53 6.75 8.56 -2.38
N ALA A 54 7.45 9.65 -2.04
CA ALA A 54 8.57 10.13 -2.84
C ALA A 54 9.75 9.13 -2.86
N PHE A 55 10.00 8.43 -1.74
CA PHE A 55 11.00 7.37 -1.66
C PHE A 55 10.63 6.16 -2.53
N SER A 56 9.36 5.75 -2.50
CA SER A 56 8.87 4.56 -3.21
C SER A 56 8.87 4.70 -4.73
N ASN A 57 9.01 5.92 -5.26
CA ASN A 57 8.94 6.21 -6.70
C ASN A 57 7.72 5.52 -7.34
N VAL A 58 6.53 5.93 -6.89
CA VAL A 58 5.27 5.26 -7.24
C VAL A 58 5.00 5.34 -8.73
N ALA A 59 4.60 4.22 -9.32
CA ALA A 59 4.24 4.14 -10.74
C ALA A 59 3.04 5.04 -11.08
N SER A 60 3.11 5.72 -12.23
CA SER A 60 2.00 6.50 -12.78
C SER A 60 0.89 5.62 -13.32
N ALA A 61 1.25 4.47 -13.88
CA ALA A 61 0.31 3.48 -14.42
C ALA A 61 0.92 2.08 -14.41
N SER A 62 0.06 1.07 -14.53
CA SER A 62 0.46 -0.32 -14.73
C SER A 62 -0.40 -1.02 -15.78
N ILE A 63 0.17 -2.02 -16.45
CA ILE A 63 -0.47 -2.83 -17.46
C ILE A 63 -0.19 -4.30 -17.16
N ILE A 64 -1.23 -5.11 -17.15
CA ILE A 64 -1.12 -6.57 -17.01
C ILE A 64 -0.99 -7.19 -18.39
N VAL A 65 -0.04 -8.10 -18.54
CA VAL A 65 0.24 -8.89 -19.75
C VAL A 65 0.08 -10.37 -19.37
N PRO A 66 -1.09 -10.98 -19.61
CA PRO A 66 -1.41 -12.31 -19.09
C PRO A 66 -0.46 -13.42 -19.56
N GLU A 67 0.06 -13.33 -20.79
CA GLU A 67 1.01 -14.31 -21.33
C GLU A 67 2.42 -14.19 -20.69
N GLY A 68 2.64 -13.15 -19.90
CA GLY A 68 3.94 -12.85 -19.32
C GLY A 68 4.94 -12.20 -20.28
N PHE A 69 6.03 -11.70 -19.70
CA PHE A 69 7.13 -11.07 -20.42
C PHE A 69 8.44 -11.20 -19.63
N ASP A 70 9.52 -10.80 -20.26
CA ASP A 70 10.85 -10.78 -19.70
C ASP A 70 11.37 -9.33 -19.50
N ASN A 71 12.57 -9.19 -18.94
CA ASN A 71 13.19 -7.89 -18.73
C ASN A 71 13.49 -7.14 -20.05
N GLU A 72 13.56 -7.83 -21.20
CA GLU A 72 13.80 -7.19 -22.51
C GLU A 72 12.61 -6.26 -22.88
N LEU A 73 11.39 -6.68 -22.56
CA LEU A 73 10.21 -5.81 -22.73
C LEU A 73 10.28 -4.59 -21.79
N VAL A 74 10.63 -4.77 -20.53
CA VAL A 74 10.81 -3.66 -19.57
C VAL A 74 11.81 -2.65 -20.11
N ASP A 75 12.97 -3.10 -20.58
CA ASP A 75 14.00 -2.26 -21.17
C ASP A 75 13.53 -1.55 -22.46
N THR A 76 12.67 -2.21 -23.23
CA THR A 76 12.10 -1.62 -24.45
C THR A 76 11.15 -0.48 -24.11
N ILE A 77 10.31 -0.65 -23.09
CA ILE A 77 9.40 0.40 -22.62
C ILE A 77 10.18 1.54 -21.96
N ARG A 78 11.20 1.24 -21.17
CA ARG A 78 12.07 2.24 -20.53
C ARG A 78 12.78 3.14 -21.54
N ARG A 79 13.07 2.64 -22.76
CA ARG A 79 13.66 3.44 -23.84
C ARG A 79 12.66 4.33 -24.60
N MET A 80 11.37 4.27 -24.29
CA MET A 80 10.38 5.16 -24.89
C MET A 80 10.54 6.59 -24.35
N PRO A 81 10.62 7.63 -25.22
CA PRO A 81 10.81 9.02 -24.75
C PRO A 81 9.70 9.56 -23.84
N VAL A 82 8.53 8.93 -23.88
CA VAL A 82 7.34 9.29 -23.06
C VAL A 82 7.35 8.62 -21.69
N VAL A 83 8.29 7.72 -21.43
CA VAL A 83 8.45 6.98 -20.17
C VAL A 83 9.71 7.48 -19.48
N ALA A 84 9.57 7.84 -18.20
CA ALA A 84 10.71 8.26 -17.38
C ALA A 84 11.41 7.05 -16.73
N GLU A 85 10.63 6.07 -16.28
CA GLU A 85 11.14 4.82 -15.70
C GLU A 85 10.09 3.72 -15.89
N ALA A 86 10.53 2.46 -15.93
CA ALA A 86 9.65 1.30 -15.97
C ALA A 86 10.24 0.12 -15.19
N ASP A 87 9.37 -0.70 -14.63
CA ASP A 87 9.73 -1.91 -13.88
C ASP A 87 8.69 -3.01 -14.11
N GLY A 88 9.07 -4.26 -13.87
CA GLY A 88 8.22 -5.42 -14.05
C GLY A 88 8.21 -6.35 -12.85
N ILE A 89 7.06 -6.88 -12.54
CA ILE A 89 6.88 -7.90 -11.48
C ILE A 89 6.09 -9.10 -12.00
N GLY A 90 6.35 -10.28 -11.44
CA GLY A 90 5.50 -11.44 -11.59
C GLY A 90 4.45 -11.45 -10.47
N ARG A 91 3.16 -11.34 -10.79
CA ARG A 91 2.08 -11.38 -9.81
C ARG A 91 1.28 -12.65 -9.94
N ILE A 92 1.15 -13.41 -8.85
CA ILE A 92 0.32 -14.60 -8.76
C ILE A 92 -0.46 -14.63 -7.45
N THR A 93 -1.56 -15.38 -7.43
CA THR A 93 -2.33 -15.66 -6.22
C THR A 93 -2.31 -17.17 -5.98
N LEU A 94 -1.75 -17.57 -4.84
CA LEU A 94 -1.73 -18.95 -4.38
C LEU A 94 -2.51 -19.09 -3.08
N ARG A 95 -2.50 -20.30 -2.50
CA ARG A 95 -3.15 -20.56 -1.20
C ARG A 95 -2.09 -20.84 -0.14
N ILE A 96 -2.22 -20.16 1.00
CA ILE A 96 -1.39 -20.40 2.19
C ILE A 96 -2.20 -21.10 3.27
N GLU A 97 -1.61 -22.07 3.94
CA GLU A 97 -2.21 -22.76 5.07
C GLU A 97 -2.25 -21.83 6.29
N THR A 98 -3.44 -21.67 6.89
CA THR A 98 -3.69 -20.82 8.05
C THR A 98 -4.12 -21.63 9.28
N GLY A 99 -4.22 -22.95 9.14
CA GLY A 99 -4.60 -23.89 10.18
C GLY A 99 -4.76 -25.30 9.60
N PRO A 100 -5.02 -26.32 10.38
CA PRO A 100 -5.14 -27.70 9.91
C PRO A 100 -6.22 -27.86 8.83
N ASN A 101 -5.82 -27.97 7.56
CA ASN A 101 -6.65 -27.99 6.36
C ASN A 101 -7.44 -26.67 6.08
N GLU A 102 -7.06 -25.58 6.69
CA GLU A 102 -7.59 -24.25 6.41
C GLU A 102 -6.62 -23.47 5.52
N TYR A 103 -7.11 -22.82 4.48
CA TYR A 103 -6.33 -22.09 3.50
C TYR A 103 -6.94 -20.74 3.23
N THR A 104 -6.10 -19.73 3.08
CA THR A 104 -6.50 -18.43 2.55
C THR A 104 -5.65 -18.07 1.33
N ASN A 105 -6.08 -17.06 0.58
CA ASN A 105 -5.30 -16.59 -0.56
C ASN A 105 -4.13 -15.73 -0.08
N ILE A 106 -3.00 -15.89 -0.75
CA ILE A 106 -1.83 -15.02 -0.62
C ILE A 106 -1.44 -14.52 -2.01
N ASP A 107 -1.30 -13.21 -2.15
CA ASP A 107 -0.76 -12.59 -3.36
C ASP A 107 0.77 -12.57 -3.25
N LEU A 108 1.46 -13.15 -4.23
CA LEU A 108 2.91 -13.20 -4.31
C LEU A 108 3.38 -12.31 -5.45
N TYR A 109 4.33 -11.44 -5.13
CA TYR A 109 4.99 -10.54 -6.06
C TYR A 109 6.42 -11.01 -6.28
N ALA A 110 6.71 -11.57 -7.45
CA ALA A 110 8.04 -12.02 -7.81
C ALA A 110 8.84 -10.87 -8.43
N ILE A 111 9.98 -10.58 -7.84
CA ILE A 111 10.89 -9.49 -8.24
C ILE A 111 12.10 -10.11 -8.94
N SER A 112 12.49 -9.56 -10.08
CA SER A 112 13.64 -10.06 -10.86
C SER A 112 14.98 -9.72 -10.22
N ASP A 113 15.10 -8.53 -9.64
CA ASP A 113 16.31 -8.04 -8.97
C ASP A 113 15.94 -7.16 -7.78
N PHE A 114 16.16 -7.65 -6.56
CA PHE A 114 15.89 -6.94 -5.33
C PHE A 114 16.84 -5.76 -5.07
N ASP A 115 17.99 -5.74 -5.73
CA ASP A 115 18.97 -4.65 -5.59
C ASP A 115 18.71 -3.51 -6.61
N ASP A 116 17.89 -3.75 -7.66
CA ASP A 116 17.52 -2.75 -8.67
C ASP A 116 15.99 -2.55 -8.79
N ILE A 117 15.28 -2.47 -7.68
CA ILE A 117 13.86 -2.08 -7.65
C ILE A 117 13.77 -0.57 -7.92
N ARG A 118 13.21 -0.19 -9.06
CA ARG A 118 13.16 1.19 -9.51
C ARG A 118 11.85 1.89 -9.19
N LEU A 119 10.75 1.15 -9.24
CA LEU A 119 9.40 1.64 -8.95
C LEU A 119 8.78 0.85 -7.80
N ASN A 120 7.88 1.49 -7.08
CA ASN A 120 7.16 0.88 -5.96
C ASN A 120 8.13 0.22 -4.95
N LYS A 121 9.17 0.98 -4.57
CA LYS A 121 10.23 0.47 -3.69
C LYS A 121 9.69 0.02 -2.35
N LEU A 122 10.21 -1.11 -1.92
CA LEU A 122 9.91 -1.71 -0.62
C LEU A 122 10.87 -1.18 0.45
N GLU A 123 10.41 -1.10 1.68
CA GLU A 123 11.25 -0.84 2.84
C GLU A 123 11.35 -2.11 3.69
N LEU A 124 12.58 -2.55 3.96
CA LEU A 124 12.82 -3.67 4.86
C LEU A 124 12.53 -3.23 6.30
N ASP A 125 11.56 -3.85 6.96
CA ASP A 125 11.27 -3.64 8.37
C ASP A 125 12.23 -4.46 9.23
N SER A 126 12.42 -5.75 8.90
CA SER A 126 13.30 -6.65 9.62
C SER A 126 13.59 -7.93 8.81
N GLY A 127 14.71 -8.58 9.12
CA GLY A 127 15.10 -9.83 8.48
C GLY A 127 16.19 -9.68 7.42
N GLN A 128 16.20 -10.57 6.43
CA GLN A 128 17.22 -10.65 5.39
C GLN A 128 16.73 -10.05 4.08
N TRP A 129 17.57 -9.25 3.44
CA TRP A 129 17.37 -8.67 2.12
C TRP A 129 18.59 -8.88 1.23
N PRO A 130 18.45 -9.34 -0.02
CA PRO A 130 17.25 -9.94 -0.63
C PRO A 130 16.85 -11.25 0.06
N PRO A 131 15.61 -11.75 -0.15
CA PRO A 131 15.23 -13.05 0.37
C PRO A 131 16.03 -14.14 -0.35
N PRO A 132 16.53 -15.17 0.36
CA PRO A 132 17.11 -16.34 -0.28
C PRO A 132 16.10 -17.10 -1.14
N ASP A 133 16.59 -17.99 -2.01
CA ASP A 133 15.73 -18.87 -2.79
C ASP A 133 14.87 -19.75 -1.87
N HIS A 134 13.61 -19.93 -2.26
CA HIS A 134 12.58 -20.65 -1.53
C HIS A 134 12.17 -19.97 -0.20
N GLU A 135 12.52 -18.70 -0.03
CA GLU A 135 12.09 -17.89 1.11
C GLU A 135 11.23 -16.72 0.65
N ILE A 136 10.51 -16.10 1.59
CA ILE A 136 9.56 -15.02 1.34
C ILE A 136 9.82 -13.83 2.26
N LEU A 137 9.67 -12.61 1.72
CA LEU A 137 9.46 -11.41 2.52
C LEU A 137 7.95 -11.17 2.63
N LEU A 138 7.41 -11.19 3.84
CA LEU A 138 5.99 -10.89 4.07
C LEU A 138 5.79 -9.38 4.27
N GLU A 139 4.67 -8.87 3.80
CA GLU A 139 4.22 -7.57 4.28
C GLU A 139 3.89 -7.69 5.77
N ARG A 140 4.40 -6.74 6.56
CA ARG A 140 4.44 -6.82 8.05
C ARG A 140 3.08 -7.03 8.71
N THR A 141 1.97 -6.57 8.11
CA THR A 141 0.63 -6.74 8.67
C THR A 141 -0.02 -8.06 8.25
N THR A 142 0.56 -8.79 7.29
CA THR A 142 0.16 -10.14 6.89
C THR A 142 0.19 -11.11 8.07
N LEU A 143 1.13 -10.91 9.02
CA LEU A 143 1.22 -11.70 10.26
C LEU A 143 -0.07 -11.75 11.07
N THR A 144 -0.96 -10.77 10.90
CA THR A 144 -2.25 -10.75 11.61
C THR A 144 -3.34 -11.57 10.93
N LEU A 145 -3.08 -12.05 9.70
CA LEU A 145 -4.03 -12.79 8.85
C LEU A 145 -3.70 -14.26 8.74
N ILE A 146 -2.48 -14.66 9.09
CA ILE A 146 -1.99 -16.04 8.99
C ILE A 146 -1.45 -16.51 10.34
N GLU A 147 -1.57 -17.82 10.62
CA GLU A 147 -0.89 -18.41 11.77
C GLU A 147 0.59 -18.65 11.45
N GLY A 148 1.47 -18.24 12.33
CA GLY A 148 2.91 -18.18 12.06
C GLY A 148 3.27 -16.96 11.23
N GLY A 149 4.46 -16.96 10.66
CA GLY A 149 4.94 -15.88 9.81
C GLY A 149 5.95 -14.97 10.51
N GLU A 150 6.35 -15.28 11.72
CA GLU A 150 7.54 -14.67 12.31
C GLU A 150 8.79 -15.03 11.49
N ILE A 151 9.81 -14.20 11.55
CA ILE A 151 11.05 -14.43 10.80
C ILE A 151 11.65 -15.78 11.23
N GLY A 152 11.88 -16.64 10.24
CA GLY A 152 12.39 -17.99 10.44
C GLY A 152 11.33 -19.09 10.49
N ASP A 153 10.04 -18.72 10.60
CA ASP A 153 8.95 -19.70 10.51
C ASP A 153 8.83 -20.26 9.09
N THR A 154 8.23 -21.43 9.00
CA THR A 154 7.95 -22.11 7.73
C THR A 154 6.46 -22.07 7.46
N LEU A 155 6.10 -21.49 6.34
CA LEU A 155 4.73 -21.41 5.83
C LEU A 155 4.52 -22.50 4.78
N ILE A 156 3.30 -23.00 4.69
CA ILE A 156 2.94 -23.97 3.65
C ILE A 156 2.11 -23.29 2.60
N ILE A 157 2.67 -23.17 1.39
CA ILE A 157 2.01 -22.64 0.21
C ILE A 157 1.57 -23.80 -0.67
N LYS A 158 0.33 -23.76 -1.13
CA LYS A 158 -0.25 -24.72 -2.04
C LYS A 158 -0.20 -24.15 -3.46
N THR A 159 0.55 -24.83 -4.32
CA THR A 159 0.73 -24.41 -5.73
C THR A 159 -0.56 -24.62 -6.55
N ALA A 160 -0.60 -24.09 -7.76
CA ALA A 160 -1.72 -24.34 -8.69
C ALA A 160 -1.90 -25.83 -9.00
N SER A 161 -0.82 -26.63 -8.98
CA SER A 161 -0.83 -28.08 -9.13
C SER A 161 -1.20 -28.86 -7.86
N ASP A 162 -1.70 -28.19 -6.81
CA ASP A 162 -2.08 -28.74 -5.51
C ASP A 162 -0.91 -29.33 -4.70
N LYS A 163 0.35 -29.08 -5.08
CA LYS A 163 1.52 -29.47 -4.28
C LYS A 163 1.69 -28.54 -3.10
N ARG A 164 2.14 -29.08 -1.99
CA ARG A 164 2.51 -28.32 -0.79
C ARG A 164 4.00 -27.99 -0.85
N ARG A 165 4.33 -26.72 -0.70
CA ARG A 165 5.70 -26.21 -0.65
C ARG A 165 5.93 -25.51 0.68
N GLU A 166 7.05 -25.84 1.32
CA GLU A 166 7.48 -25.20 2.56
C GLU A 166 8.32 -23.98 2.21
N VAL A 167 7.82 -22.79 2.53
CA VAL A 167 8.48 -21.51 2.26
C VAL A 167 8.82 -20.85 3.59
N LYS A 168 10.11 -20.54 3.80
CA LYS A 168 10.56 -19.91 5.03
C LYS A 168 10.41 -18.39 4.96
N VAL A 169 10.06 -17.77 6.08
CA VAL A 169 9.98 -16.31 6.20
C VAL A 169 11.38 -15.74 6.40
N ALA A 170 11.91 -15.07 5.38
CA ALA A 170 13.22 -14.39 5.41
C ALA A 170 13.18 -13.06 6.15
N GLY A 171 12.05 -12.36 6.06
CA GLY A 171 11.90 -11.04 6.66
C GLY A 171 10.53 -10.43 6.46
N LEU A 172 10.40 -9.23 7.00
CA LEU A 172 9.20 -8.40 6.90
C LEU A 172 9.51 -7.13 6.15
N VAL A 173 8.58 -6.72 5.29
CA VAL A 173 8.68 -5.50 4.49
C VAL A 173 7.44 -4.63 4.65
N GLN A 174 7.61 -3.35 4.37
CA GLN A 174 6.54 -2.40 4.20
C GLN A 174 6.48 -1.95 2.74
N ASP A 175 5.28 -2.02 2.16
CA ASP A 175 4.96 -1.46 0.86
C ASP A 175 4.01 -0.27 1.05
N PHE A 176 4.46 0.92 0.66
CA PHE A 176 3.67 2.15 0.78
C PHE A 176 2.75 2.38 -0.42
N THR A 177 2.86 1.55 -1.45
CA THR A 177 2.09 1.68 -2.69
C THR A 177 0.83 0.85 -2.69
N GLN A 178 0.69 -0.05 -1.72
CA GLN A 178 -0.47 -0.92 -1.54
C GLN A 178 -1.13 -0.71 -0.17
N MET A 179 -2.38 -1.13 -0.07
CA MET A 179 -3.06 -1.19 1.23
C MET A 179 -2.39 -2.25 2.12
N PRO A 180 -2.16 -1.96 3.40
CA PRO A 180 -1.68 -2.96 4.34
C PRO A 180 -2.58 -4.22 4.30
N ALA A 181 -1.97 -5.41 4.32
CA ALA A 181 -2.68 -6.70 4.24
C ALA A 181 -3.85 -6.79 5.22
N ARG A 182 -3.65 -6.31 6.46
CA ARG A 182 -4.68 -6.26 7.49
C ARG A 182 -5.88 -5.40 7.11
N ALA A 183 -5.67 -4.29 6.39
CA ALA A 183 -6.75 -3.39 6.01
C ALA A 183 -7.56 -3.95 4.83
N GLU A 184 -6.89 -4.62 3.89
CA GLU A 184 -7.52 -5.26 2.74
C GLU A 184 -8.08 -6.65 3.06
N GLY A 185 -7.60 -7.29 4.14
CA GLY A 185 -7.96 -8.67 4.50
C GLY A 185 -7.34 -9.72 3.57
N ARG A 186 -6.23 -9.38 2.89
CA ARG A 186 -5.51 -10.25 1.94
C ARG A 186 -4.05 -10.32 2.31
N ALA A 187 -3.56 -11.54 2.52
CA ALA A 187 -2.14 -11.77 2.76
C ALA A 187 -1.33 -11.52 1.48
N TYR A 188 -0.15 -10.92 1.61
CA TYR A 188 0.76 -10.79 0.48
C TYR A 188 2.23 -10.74 0.89
N GLY A 189 3.10 -11.06 -0.07
CA GLY A 189 4.54 -11.07 0.14
C GLY A 189 5.34 -11.06 -1.17
N TYR A 190 6.65 -11.01 -1.03
CA TYR A 190 7.60 -10.82 -2.12
C TYR A 190 8.60 -11.97 -2.17
N ILE A 191 8.85 -12.47 -3.36
CA ILE A 191 9.72 -13.62 -3.63
C ILE A 191 10.64 -13.33 -4.82
N THR A 192 11.68 -14.14 -4.99
CA THR A 192 12.50 -14.12 -6.21
C THR A 192 11.79 -14.83 -7.37
N LEU A 193 12.21 -14.55 -8.62
CA LEU A 193 11.74 -15.30 -9.78
C LEU A 193 12.13 -16.79 -9.72
N ASP A 194 13.23 -17.13 -9.05
CA ASP A 194 13.65 -18.52 -8.84
C ASP A 194 12.73 -19.23 -7.86
N THR A 195 12.27 -18.53 -6.82
CA THR A 195 11.24 -19.03 -5.91
C THR A 195 9.89 -19.20 -6.62
N LEU A 196 9.53 -18.29 -7.54
CA LEU A 196 8.31 -18.40 -8.34
C LEU A 196 8.32 -19.68 -9.21
N GLU A 197 9.43 -19.95 -9.90
CA GLU A 197 9.61 -21.16 -10.70
C GLU A 197 9.55 -22.43 -9.83
N TRP A 198 10.17 -22.39 -8.65
CA TRP A 198 10.13 -23.50 -7.69
C TRP A 198 8.70 -23.76 -7.16
N LEU A 199 7.83 -22.75 -7.14
CA LEU A 199 6.40 -22.88 -6.83
C LEU A 199 5.56 -23.46 -7.98
N ASP A 200 6.19 -24.01 -9.03
CA ASP A 200 5.56 -24.56 -10.24
C ASP A 200 4.85 -23.49 -11.10
N GLU A 201 5.25 -22.22 -10.99
CA GLU A 201 4.72 -21.13 -11.80
C GLU A 201 5.72 -20.67 -12.88
N PRO A 202 5.25 -20.10 -14.00
CA PRO A 202 6.16 -19.61 -15.02
C PRO A 202 7.13 -18.55 -14.47
N ARG A 203 8.42 -18.69 -14.80
CA ARG A 203 9.46 -17.70 -14.47
C ARG A 203 9.34 -16.49 -15.39
N SER A 204 8.30 -15.70 -15.21
CA SER A 204 7.99 -14.55 -16.06
C SER A 204 7.40 -13.41 -15.24
N LEU A 205 7.57 -12.20 -15.76
CA LEU A 205 6.87 -11.01 -15.29
C LEU A 205 5.50 -10.94 -15.98
N ASN A 206 4.49 -10.38 -15.35
CA ASN A 206 3.17 -10.23 -15.96
C ASN A 206 2.48 -8.89 -15.63
N GLN A 207 3.09 -8.07 -14.80
CA GLN A 207 2.64 -6.71 -14.54
C GLN A 207 3.79 -5.75 -14.82
N LEU A 208 3.59 -4.87 -15.81
CA LEU A 208 4.49 -3.78 -16.14
C LEU A 208 3.99 -2.51 -15.45
N SER A 209 4.85 -1.84 -14.71
CA SER A 209 4.60 -0.54 -14.08
C SER A 209 5.54 0.51 -14.67
N PHE A 210 5.08 1.75 -14.82
CA PHE A 210 5.91 2.82 -15.36
C PHE A 210 5.54 4.19 -14.82
N VAL A 211 6.51 5.10 -14.84
CA VAL A 211 6.36 6.53 -14.58
C VAL A 211 6.44 7.28 -15.90
N VAL A 212 5.48 8.17 -16.14
CA VAL A 212 5.46 8.99 -17.36
C VAL A 212 6.54 10.07 -17.33
N ALA A 213 7.13 10.38 -18.49
CA ALA A 213 7.95 11.57 -18.65
C ALA A 213 7.04 12.80 -18.74
N GLY A 214 7.44 13.91 -18.10
CA GLY A 214 6.66 15.16 -18.08
C GLY A 214 5.79 15.27 -16.84
N ASP A 215 4.53 15.73 -17.01
CA ASP A 215 3.62 15.97 -15.87
C ASP A 215 2.98 14.67 -15.40
N LYS A 216 3.51 14.14 -14.32
CA LYS A 216 3.00 12.93 -13.66
C LYS A 216 1.73 13.14 -12.82
N PHE A 217 1.22 14.38 -12.75
CA PHE A 217 -0.02 14.71 -12.05
C PHE A 217 -1.17 14.99 -13.02
N ASP A 218 -0.92 15.10 -14.31
CA ASP A 218 -1.96 15.20 -15.34
C ASP A 218 -2.47 13.80 -15.72
N LYS A 219 -3.63 13.43 -15.21
CA LYS A 219 -4.27 12.14 -15.49
C LYS A 219 -4.51 11.90 -16.99
N GLY A 220 -4.84 12.96 -17.75
CA GLY A 220 -5.01 12.88 -19.20
C GLY A 220 -3.70 12.51 -19.90
N HIS A 221 -2.60 13.18 -19.53
CA HIS A 221 -1.27 12.86 -20.03
C HIS A 221 -0.85 11.43 -19.69
N ILE A 222 -1.13 10.96 -18.44
CA ILE A 222 -0.83 9.58 -18.03
C ILE A 222 -1.59 8.57 -18.92
N TRP A 223 -2.88 8.81 -19.19
CA TRP A 223 -3.68 7.94 -20.06
C TRP A 223 -3.14 7.91 -21.50
N ASP A 224 -2.73 9.04 -22.04
CA ASP A 224 -2.16 9.13 -23.39
C ASP A 224 -0.85 8.32 -23.49
N VAL A 225 0.00 8.38 -22.47
CA VAL A 225 1.23 7.60 -22.40
C VAL A 225 0.91 6.11 -22.18
N ALA A 226 -0.05 5.79 -21.30
CA ALA A 226 -0.45 4.41 -21.04
C ALA A 226 -0.93 3.71 -22.31
N THR A 227 -1.73 4.40 -23.12
CA THR A 227 -2.16 3.88 -24.43
C THR A 227 -0.99 3.65 -25.39
N GLN A 228 0.01 4.54 -25.40
CA GLN A 228 1.20 4.34 -26.24
C GLN A 228 2.05 3.15 -25.78
N VAL A 229 2.14 2.93 -24.47
CA VAL A 229 2.83 1.76 -23.89
C VAL A 229 2.07 0.48 -24.21
N GLU A 230 0.76 0.47 -24.04
CA GLU A 230 -0.14 -0.63 -24.42
C GLU A 230 0.04 -1.01 -25.90
N ASP A 231 -0.09 -0.05 -26.79
CA ASP A 231 0.17 -0.21 -28.24
C ASP A 231 1.55 -0.82 -28.53
N LYS A 232 2.56 -0.44 -27.76
CA LYS A 232 3.92 -0.95 -27.94
C LYS A 232 4.04 -2.41 -27.53
N ILE A 233 3.37 -2.79 -26.45
CA ILE A 233 3.31 -4.19 -25.98
C ILE A 233 2.54 -5.04 -26.99
N GLU A 234 1.38 -4.59 -27.45
CA GLU A 234 0.56 -5.31 -28.43
C GLU A 234 1.29 -5.51 -29.78
N LYS A 235 2.04 -4.50 -30.25
CA LYS A 235 2.89 -4.62 -31.45
C LYS A 235 4.01 -5.64 -31.29
N SER A 236 4.33 -6.07 -30.07
CA SER A 236 5.26 -7.18 -29.82
C SER A 236 4.60 -8.55 -29.88
N GLY A 237 3.28 -8.61 -30.16
CA GLY A 237 2.49 -9.83 -30.29
C GLY A 237 1.91 -10.37 -28.98
N ARG A 238 1.89 -9.54 -27.92
CA ARG A 238 1.29 -9.89 -26.61
C ARG A 238 -0.06 -9.20 -26.44
N SER A 239 -0.96 -9.83 -25.70
CA SER A 239 -2.22 -9.18 -25.29
C SER A 239 -2.03 -8.43 -23.97
N THR A 240 -2.84 -7.40 -23.75
CA THR A 240 -2.83 -6.59 -22.54
C THR A 240 -4.22 -6.54 -21.92
N GLU A 241 -4.28 -6.39 -20.60
CA GLU A 241 -5.47 -5.88 -19.95
C GLU A 241 -5.47 -4.35 -20.02
N PRO A 242 -6.63 -3.68 -19.89
CA PRO A 242 -6.70 -2.22 -19.90
C PRO A 242 -5.74 -1.61 -18.85
N PRO A 243 -5.05 -0.52 -19.19
CA PRO A 243 -4.16 0.14 -18.26
C PRO A 243 -4.86 0.57 -16.96
N VAL A 244 -4.21 0.36 -15.84
CA VAL A 244 -4.66 0.87 -14.54
C VAL A 244 -3.93 2.17 -14.27
N VAL A 245 -4.67 3.28 -14.22
CA VAL A 245 -4.16 4.62 -13.94
C VAL A 245 -4.77 5.11 -12.62
N PRO A 246 -4.03 5.05 -11.50
CA PRO A 246 -4.46 5.60 -10.23
C PRO A 246 -4.67 7.12 -10.32
N ASP A 247 -5.45 7.70 -9.41
CA ASP A 247 -5.55 9.15 -9.32
C ASP A 247 -4.23 9.73 -8.82
N PRO A 248 -3.59 10.66 -9.58
CA PRO A 248 -2.27 11.15 -9.24
C PRO A 248 -2.26 11.89 -7.89
N GLY A 249 -1.33 11.55 -7.02
CA GLY A 249 -1.21 12.18 -5.70
C GLY A 249 -2.26 11.74 -4.68
N GLU A 250 -3.13 10.79 -5.01
CA GLU A 250 -4.02 10.15 -4.06
C GLU A 250 -3.35 8.93 -3.42
N TYR A 251 -3.49 8.83 -2.12
CA TYR A 251 -2.97 7.71 -1.34
C TYR A 251 -4.13 6.78 -1.00
N PRO A 252 -4.12 5.51 -1.42
CA PRO A 252 -5.22 4.57 -1.16
C PRO A 252 -5.61 4.48 0.32
N VAL A 253 -4.62 4.62 1.22
CA VAL A 253 -4.82 4.58 2.67
C VAL A 253 -5.44 5.87 3.21
N LEU A 254 -5.17 7.02 2.56
CA LEU A 254 -5.59 8.33 3.07
C LEU A 254 -7.10 8.51 3.01
N ASP A 255 -7.72 8.11 1.90
CA ASP A 255 -9.17 8.24 1.72
C ASP A 255 -9.94 7.37 2.70
N ALA A 256 -9.50 6.13 2.91
CA ALA A 256 -10.08 5.24 3.93
C ALA A 256 -9.93 5.83 5.35
N PHE A 257 -8.77 6.43 5.65
CA PHE A 257 -8.53 7.07 6.93
C PHE A 257 -9.37 8.35 7.13
N ILE A 258 -9.48 9.20 6.12
CA ILE A 258 -10.32 10.41 6.15
C ILE A 258 -11.79 10.02 6.35
N ALA A 259 -12.29 9.01 5.64
CA ALA A 259 -13.65 8.50 5.80
C ALA A 259 -13.90 8.01 7.24
N LEU A 260 -12.96 7.28 7.82
CA LEU A 260 -13.03 6.81 9.20
C LEU A 260 -13.08 7.99 10.21
N VAL A 261 -12.22 8.99 10.02
CA VAL A 261 -12.15 10.18 10.88
C VAL A 261 -13.43 11.00 10.80
N ILE A 262 -14.00 11.18 9.61
CA ILE A 262 -15.29 11.86 9.42
C ILE A 262 -16.41 11.08 10.12
N MET A 263 -16.43 9.76 9.97
CA MET A 263 -17.42 8.90 10.61
C MET A 263 -17.35 8.98 12.15
N LEU A 264 -16.15 8.91 12.72
CA LEU A 264 -15.93 9.05 14.16
C LEU A 264 -16.28 10.46 14.66
N GLY A 265 -15.95 11.50 13.89
CA GLY A 265 -16.30 12.89 14.21
C GLY A 265 -17.81 13.14 14.20
N THR A 266 -18.55 12.53 13.28
CA THR A 266 -20.02 12.63 13.25
C THR A 266 -20.68 11.87 14.39
N LEU A 267 -20.18 10.70 14.76
CA LEU A 267 -20.66 9.93 15.93
C LEU A 267 -20.39 10.66 17.26
N GLY A 268 -19.26 11.37 17.36
CA GLY A 268 -18.93 12.16 18.57
C GLY A 268 -19.71 13.47 18.71
N SER A 269 -20.44 13.89 17.67
CA SER A 269 -21.27 15.11 17.67
C SER A 269 -22.76 14.86 18.01
N LEU A 270 -23.18 13.60 18.11
CA LEU A 270 -24.50 13.15 18.56
C LEU A 270 -24.50 12.92 20.08
#